data_172225a645812afb172bd1c00c65030e
#
_entry.id   172225a645812afb172bd1c00c65030e
#
_cell.length_a   1.000
_cell.length_b   1.000
_cell.length_c   1.000
_cell.angle_alpha   90.00
_cell.angle_beta   90.00
_cell.angle_gamma   90.00
#
_symmetry.space_group_name_H-M   'P 1'
#
loop_
_entity.id
_entity.type
_entity.pdbx_description
1 polymer ?
#
loop_
_entity_poly.entity_id
_entity_poly.type
_entity_poly.pdbx_seq_one_letter_code
_entity_poly.pdbx_strand_id
1 'polypeptide(L)'
;MGAGTRQAPIIIDHRCTRTDLIPLVWIHKVRTECRVALGYSSTGGQIVAGVANLELRDRHLAVDRLGGRGGLAFFSDELQGDLGTPDAHRWVDRTRFVLEKGWGDLNVVVWTWGDQLTRYSAEETARYLHQMKALEERFPGVAFVYMTAPLDGSGEEGNVHRRNQQIRLFCRGHNKILYDFADIERFDPDGVDYLAKGGDFGCFYRDNGSVKNWAEEWCQTRKGACIAYDCPTSKPLNCDLKARAFWWLLARIAGWNPNGGESGQHLNPQN
;
A
#
# COMPACT_ATOMS: atom_id res chain seq x y z
N MET A 1 -33.81 12.45 7.39
CA MET A 1 -32.67 12.48 6.45
C MET A 1 -31.43 12.71 7.28
N GLY A 2 -30.77 11.65 7.74
CA GLY A 2 -29.54 11.72 8.50
C GLY A 2 -28.40 12.05 7.53
N ALA A 3 -27.69 13.16 7.74
CA ALA A 3 -26.45 13.43 7.07
C ALA A 3 -25.45 12.34 7.50
N GLY A 4 -25.24 11.36 6.66
CA GLY A 4 -24.18 10.36 6.87
C GLY A 4 -22.88 11.11 7.04
N THR A 5 -22.22 10.90 8.18
CA THR A 5 -20.88 11.43 8.44
C THR A 5 -19.98 11.02 7.29
N ARG A 6 -19.56 11.98 6.45
CA ARG A 6 -18.58 11.74 5.40
C ARG A 6 -17.33 11.17 6.06
N GLN A 7 -17.05 9.91 5.81
CA GLN A 7 -15.84 9.26 6.32
C GLN A 7 -14.63 10.01 5.75
N ALA A 8 -13.68 10.39 6.61
CA ALA A 8 -12.46 11.06 6.17
C ALA A 8 -11.61 10.11 5.29
N PRO A 9 -10.80 10.63 4.36
CA PRO A 9 -9.93 9.81 3.55
C PRO A 9 -8.93 9.03 4.41
N ILE A 10 -8.64 7.79 4.02
CA ILE A 10 -7.56 7.01 4.62
C ILE A 10 -6.34 7.19 3.72
N ILE A 11 -5.32 7.89 4.21
CA ILE A 11 -4.08 8.13 3.47
C ILE A 11 -2.94 7.45 4.22
N ILE A 12 -2.27 6.54 3.53
CA ILE A 12 -1.13 5.77 4.05
C ILE A 12 0.12 6.23 3.34
N ASP A 13 1.00 6.89 4.06
CA ASP A 13 2.24 7.50 3.59
C ASP A 13 3.46 7.02 4.42
N HIS A 14 4.66 7.59 4.21
CA HIS A 14 5.89 7.22 4.92
C HIS A 14 5.78 7.26 6.46
N ARG A 15 4.84 8.03 7.02
CA ARG A 15 4.61 8.11 8.49
C ARG A 15 3.85 6.90 9.03
N CYS A 16 3.28 6.08 8.15
CA CYS A 16 2.48 4.91 8.48
C CYS A 16 3.30 3.60 8.50
N THR A 17 4.59 3.66 8.89
CA THR A 17 5.51 2.52 8.82
C THR A 17 5.85 1.90 10.19
N ARG A 18 5.18 2.33 11.26
CA ARG A 18 5.40 1.90 12.65
C ARG A 18 4.35 0.85 13.06
N THR A 19 4.55 -0.40 12.64
CA THR A 19 3.62 -1.50 13.02
C THR A 19 3.55 -1.76 14.51
N ASP A 20 4.59 -1.39 15.25
CA ASP A 20 4.63 -1.45 16.72
C ASP A 20 3.63 -0.52 17.43
N LEU A 21 3.10 0.48 16.72
CA LEU A 21 2.03 1.35 17.22
C LEU A 21 0.63 0.78 16.99
N ILE A 22 0.49 -0.28 16.20
CA ILE A 22 -0.83 -0.90 15.95
C ILE A 22 -1.15 -1.85 17.13
N PRO A 23 -2.20 -1.58 17.93
CA PRO A 23 -2.56 -2.48 19.02
C PRO A 23 -2.87 -3.89 18.51
N LEU A 24 -2.45 -4.93 19.25
CA LEU A 24 -2.61 -6.33 18.85
C LEU A 24 -4.06 -6.73 18.53
N VAL A 25 -5.02 -6.12 19.21
CA VAL A 25 -6.45 -6.34 18.91
C VAL A 25 -6.80 -5.99 17.46
N TRP A 26 -6.19 -4.95 16.91
CA TRP A 26 -6.41 -4.55 15.51
C TRP A 26 -5.64 -5.43 14.54
N ILE A 27 -4.44 -5.89 14.91
CA ILE A 27 -3.73 -6.91 14.12
C ILE A 27 -4.56 -8.20 14.05
N HIS A 28 -5.12 -8.64 15.18
CA HIS A 28 -6.01 -9.81 15.21
C HIS A 28 -7.25 -9.58 14.32
N LYS A 29 -7.88 -8.41 14.41
CA LYS A 29 -9.04 -8.07 13.59
C LYS A 29 -8.71 -8.07 12.09
N VAL A 30 -7.57 -7.52 11.69
CA VAL A 30 -7.08 -7.60 10.30
C VAL A 30 -6.98 -9.06 9.83
N ARG A 31 -6.38 -9.93 10.64
CA ARG A 31 -6.20 -11.36 10.29
C ARG A 31 -7.51 -12.13 10.17
N THR A 32 -8.53 -11.74 10.92
CA THR A 32 -9.83 -12.43 10.95
C THR A 32 -10.83 -11.86 9.95
N GLU A 33 -10.80 -10.56 9.69
CA GLU A 33 -11.82 -9.87 8.92
C GLU A 33 -11.36 -9.44 7.52
N CYS A 34 -10.06 -9.19 7.30
CA CYS A 34 -9.57 -8.78 5.99
C CYS A 34 -9.23 -9.98 5.10
N ARG A 35 -9.76 -9.94 3.88
CA ARG A 35 -9.48 -10.89 2.81
C ARG A 35 -9.03 -10.09 1.58
N VAL A 36 -7.72 -10.06 1.38
CA VAL A 36 -7.06 -9.11 0.48
C VAL A 36 -6.66 -9.77 -0.83
N ALA A 37 -7.05 -9.18 -1.95
CA ALA A 37 -6.46 -9.49 -3.24
C ALA A 37 -5.53 -8.35 -3.68
N LEU A 38 -4.30 -8.72 -4.06
CA LEU A 38 -3.28 -7.80 -4.57
C LEU A 38 -2.92 -8.19 -6.02
N GLY A 39 -3.27 -7.30 -6.97
CA GLY A 39 -2.80 -7.40 -8.34
C GLY A 39 -1.47 -6.64 -8.49
N TYR A 40 -0.45 -7.32 -8.97
CA TYR A 40 0.88 -6.73 -9.09
C TYR A 40 1.71 -7.33 -10.23
N SER A 41 2.70 -6.56 -10.65
CA SER A 41 3.85 -7.02 -11.41
C SER A 41 5.10 -6.31 -10.84
N SER A 42 6.28 -6.73 -11.23
CA SER A 42 7.55 -6.00 -10.95
C SER A 42 7.60 -5.35 -9.55
N THR A 43 7.51 -4.01 -9.49
CA THR A 43 7.64 -3.20 -8.26
C THR A 43 6.58 -3.51 -7.18
N GLY A 44 5.38 -3.94 -7.57
CA GLY A 44 4.37 -4.39 -6.61
C GLY A 44 4.80 -5.63 -5.80
N GLY A 45 5.69 -6.44 -6.34
CA GLY A 45 6.31 -7.56 -5.64
C GLY A 45 7.09 -7.15 -4.38
N GLN A 46 7.48 -5.88 -4.26
CA GLN A 46 8.13 -5.34 -3.06
C GLN A 46 7.22 -5.43 -1.83
N ILE A 47 5.91 -5.21 -1.98
CA ILE A 47 4.94 -5.39 -0.88
C ILE A 47 4.89 -6.86 -0.47
N VAL A 48 4.79 -7.77 -1.45
CA VAL A 48 4.68 -9.22 -1.20
C VAL A 48 5.92 -9.75 -0.47
N ALA A 49 7.12 -9.38 -0.95
CA ALA A 49 8.38 -9.78 -0.33
C ALA A 49 8.54 -9.24 1.10
N GLY A 50 8.18 -7.97 1.29
CA GLY A 50 8.23 -7.33 2.61
C GLY A 50 7.25 -7.97 3.59
N VAL A 51 6.00 -8.24 3.19
CA VAL A 51 4.98 -8.89 4.03
C VAL A 51 5.44 -10.30 4.43
N ALA A 52 5.97 -11.08 3.50
CA ALA A 52 6.50 -12.41 3.80
C ALA A 52 7.69 -12.37 4.77
N ASN A 53 8.56 -11.36 4.66
CA ASN A 53 9.70 -11.20 5.56
C ASN A 53 9.28 -10.69 6.96
N LEU A 54 8.25 -9.83 7.06
CA LEU A 54 7.71 -9.41 8.36
C LEU A 54 7.13 -10.57 9.15
N GLU A 55 6.43 -11.50 8.51
CA GLU A 55 5.89 -12.72 9.14
C GLU A 55 6.99 -13.55 9.83
N LEU A 56 8.17 -13.67 9.20
CA LEU A 56 9.28 -14.43 9.76
C LEU A 56 9.84 -13.81 11.05
N ARG A 57 9.67 -12.50 11.23
CA ARG A 57 10.17 -11.72 12.38
C ARG A 57 9.13 -11.51 13.46
N ASP A 58 7.87 -11.40 13.08
CA ASP A 58 6.74 -11.20 13.98
C ASP A 58 5.55 -12.03 13.54
N ARG A 59 5.30 -13.13 14.27
CA ARG A 59 4.18 -14.04 13.98
C ARG A 59 2.80 -13.40 14.15
N HIS A 60 2.69 -12.27 14.81
CA HIS A 60 1.45 -11.50 14.81
C HIS A 60 1.10 -10.98 13.43
N LEU A 61 2.11 -10.71 12.60
CA LEU A 61 1.96 -10.25 11.21
C LEU A 61 1.92 -11.42 10.20
N ALA A 62 1.49 -12.60 10.64
CA ALA A 62 1.41 -13.78 9.79
C ALA A 62 0.37 -13.62 8.68
N VAL A 63 0.72 -14.12 7.48
CA VAL A 63 -0.15 -14.17 6.31
C VAL A 63 -0.54 -15.61 5.97
N ASP A 64 -1.71 -15.76 5.39
CA ASP A 64 -2.23 -17.05 4.94
C ASP A 64 -2.69 -16.95 3.49
N ARG A 65 -1.89 -17.49 2.59
CA ARG A 65 -2.18 -17.49 1.15
C ARG A 65 -3.33 -18.41 0.74
N LEU A 66 -3.74 -19.30 1.64
CA LEU A 66 -4.77 -20.32 1.38
C LEU A 66 -6.05 -20.11 2.20
N GLY A 67 -6.04 -19.17 3.15
CA GLY A 67 -7.23 -18.82 3.93
C GLY A 67 -7.66 -19.84 4.99
N GLY A 68 -6.73 -20.55 5.64
CA GLY A 68 -7.08 -21.58 6.62
C GLY A 68 -6.21 -21.68 7.88
N ARG A 69 -5.14 -20.89 7.97
CA ARG A 69 -4.11 -21.05 9.02
C ARG A 69 -4.10 -19.96 10.11
N GLY A 70 -5.11 -19.08 10.11
CA GLY A 70 -5.23 -18.02 11.12
C GLY A 70 -4.32 -16.80 10.91
N GLY A 71 -3.68 -16.66 9.74
CA GLY A 71 -3.01 -15.44 9.26
C GLY A 71 -3.95 -14.53 8.49
N LEU A 72 -3.45 -13.37 8.05
CA LEU A 72 -4.14 -12.52 7.09
C LEU A 72 -4.38 -13.29 5.79
N ALA A 73 -5.63 -13.39 5.35
CA ALA A 73 -5.96 -13.96 4.03
C ALA A 73 -5.44 -13.00 2.93
N PHE A 74 -4.32 -13.36 2.30
CA PHE A 74 -3.59 -12.52 1.36
C PHE A 74 -3.34 -13.25 0.05
N PHE A 75 -4.09 -12.89 -0.97
CA PHE A 75 -4.08 -13.52 -2.29
C PHE A 75 -3.32 -12.64 -3.28
N SER A 76 -2.08 -12.97 -3.55
CA SER A 76 -1.21 -12.18 -4.42
C SER A 76 -1.12 -12.70 -5.86
N ASP A 77 -1.63 -13.90 -6.13
CA ASP A 77 -1.49 -14.56 -7.45
C ASP A 77 -2.77 -14.51 -8.29
N GLU A 78 -3.86 -14.03 -7.69
CA GLU A 78 -5.20 -14.20 -8.26
C GLU A 78 -5.59 -13.10 -9.25
N LEU A 79 -5.12 -11.89 -9.02
CA LEU A 79 -5.44 -10.78 -9.90
C LEU A 79 -4.55 -10.69 -11.14
N GLN A 80 -3.42 -11.35 -11.17
CA GLN A 80 -2.46 -11.44 -12.28
C GLN A 80 -2.27 -10.15 -13.11
N GLY A 81 -1.10 -9.54 -13.01
CA GLY A 81 -0.76 -8.30 -13.69
C GLY A 81 -0.94 -7.05 -12.82
N ASP A 82 -0.78 -5.89 -13.42
CA ASP A 82 -0.91 -4.58 -12.78
C ASP A 82 -1.94 -3.69 -13.48
N LEU A 83 -2.00 -2.42 -13.11
CA LEU A 83 -2.97 -1.45 -13.63
C LEU A 83 -2.80 -1.10 -15.11
N GLY A 84 -1.81 -1.62 -15.79
CA GLY A 84 -1.56 -1.34 -17.22
C GLY A 84 -1.13 -2.56 -18.03
N THR A 85 -0.93 -3.71 -17.42
CA THR A 85 -0.41 -4.90 -18.08
C THR A 85 -1.44 -6.03 -18.08
N PRO A 86 -1.77 -6.62 -19.24
CA PRO A 86 -1.27 -6.30 -20.58
C PRO A 86 -1.92 -5.09 -21.25
N ASP A 87 -2.99 -4.56 -20.70
CA ASP A 87 -3.69 -3.36 -21.18
C ASP A 87 -4.37 -2.60 -20.03
N ALA A 88 -4.78 -1.36 -20.30
CA ALA A 88 -5.36 -0.45 -19.31
C ALA A 88 -6.78 -0.81 -18.81
N HIS A 89 -7.36 -1.92 -19.27
CA HIS A 89 -8.74 -2.31 -18.93
C HIS A 89 -8.84 -3.69 -18.27
N ARG A 90 -7.91 -4.59 -18.54
CA ARG A 90 -7.98 -5.99 -18.10
C ARG A 90 -8.10 -6.13 -16.58
N TRP A 91 -7.47 -5.26 -15.82
CA TRP A 91 -7.57 -5.25 -14.36
C TRP A 91 -9.00 -5.04 -13.86
N VAL A 92 -9.80 -4.20 -14.56
CA VAL A 92 -11.22 -3.97 -14.24
C VAL A 92 -12.03 -5.25 -14.45
N ASP A 93 -11.85 -5.89 -15.60
CA ASP A 93 -12.57 -7.11 -15.93
C ASP A 93 -12.18 -8.26 -15.01
N ARG A 94 -10.89 -8.36 -14.68
CA ARG A 94 -10.42 -9.37 -13.73
C ARG A 94 -10.97 -9.14 -12.34
N THR A 95 -10.98 -7.89 -11.86
CA THR A 95 -11.59 -7.54 -10.56
C THR A 95 -13.06 -7.92 -10.52
N ARG A 96 -13.83 -7.54 -11.54
CA ARG A 96 -15.24 -7.93 -11.65
C ARG A 96 -15.43 -9.44 -11.60
N PHE A 97 -14.64 -10.16 -12.40
CA PHE A 97 -14.72 -11.62 -12.48
C PHE A 97 -14.52 -12.28 -11.11
N VAL A 98 -13.45 -11.92 -10.37
CA VAL A 98 -13.16 -12.56 -9.08
C VAL A 98 -14.20 -12.21 -8.01
N LEU A 99 -14.69 -10.97 -7.99
CA LEU A 99 -15.71 -10.53 -7.03
C LEU A 99 -17.08 -11.12 -7.33
N GLU A 100 -17.51 -11.18 -8.61
CA GLU A 100 -18.79 -11.76 -9.01
C GLU A 100 -18.84 -13.29 -8.78
N LYS A 101 -17.71 -13.97 -8.85
CA LYS A 101 -17.61 -15.38 -8.50
C LYS A 101 -17.60 -15.65 -6.99
N GLY A 102 -17.55 -14.61 -6.16
CA GLY A 102 -17.46 -14.73 -4.71
C GLY A 102 -16.18 -15.42 -4.25
N TRP A 103 -15.13 -15.31 -5.06
CA TRP A 103 -13.89 -16.04 -4.82
C TRP A 103 -13.20 -15.52 -3.56
N GLY A 104 -12.96 -16.42 -2.61
CA GLY A 104 -12.23 -16.12 -1.37
C GLY A 104 -12.91 -15.13 -0.42
N ASP A 105 -14.18 -14.74 -0.64
CA ASP A 105 -14.91 -13.71 0.14
C ASP A 105 -14.11 -12.40 0.26
N LEU A 106 -13.49 -11.99 -0.84
CA LEU A 106 -12.62 -10.80 -0.91
C LEU A 106 -13.37 -9.54 -0.48
N ASN A 107 -12.77 -8.79 0.44
CA ASN A 107 -13.32 -7.51 0.90
C ASN A 107 -12.32 -6.35 0.84
N VAL A 108 -11.07 -6.61 0.42
CA VAL A 108 -10.06 -5.58 0.12
C VAL A 108 -9.41 -5.91 -1.22
N VAL A 109 -9.42 -4.94 -2.14
CA VAL A 109 -8.78 -5.07 -3.45
C VAL A 109 -7.75 -3.97 -3.63
N VAL A 110 -6.52 -4.37 -3.97
CA VAL A 110 -5.39 -3.49 -4.23
C VAL A 110 -4.80 -3.83 -5.60
N TRP A 111 -4.58 -2.81 -6.43
CA TRP A 111 -3.84 -2.96 -7.67
C TRP A 111 -2.63 -2.04 -7.66
N THR A 112 -1.48 -2.57 -8.07
CA THR A 112 -0.24 -1.81 -8.14
C THR A 112 0.01 -1.27 -9.55
N TRP A 113 0.84 -0.25 -9.63
CA TRP A 113 1.41 0.26 -10.88
C TRP A 113 2.76 -0.41 -11.17
N GLY A 114 3.07 -0.60 -12.45
CA GLY A 114 4.44 -0.72 -12.94
C GLY A 114 4.97 0.67 -13.37
N ASP A 115 5.45 0.76 -14.61
CA ASP A 115 6.02 2.00 -15.18
C ASP A 115 5.02 2.87 -15.98
N GLN A 116 3.73 2.52 -15.97
CA GLN A 116 2.74 3.10 -16.89
C GLN A 116 2.61 4.61 -16.73
N LEU A 117 2.66 5.13 -15.50
CA LEU A 117 2.50 6.58 -15.26
C LEU A 117 3.67 7.43 -15.81
N THR A 118 4.78 6.81 -16.22
CA THR A 118 5.84 7.53 -16.95
C THR A 118 5.32 8.13 -18.25
N ARG A 119 4.32 7.47 -18.88
CA ARG A 119 3.76 7.82 -20.20
C ARG A 119 2.32 8.29 -20.16
N TYR A 120 1.57 8.01 -19.07
CA TYR A 120 0.15 8.36 -18.99
C TYR A 120 -0.07 9.86 -19.01
N SER A 121 -1.05 10.28 -19.81
CA SER A 121 -1.61 11.63 -19.76
C SER A 121 -2.48 11.85 -18.52
N ALA A 122 -2.92 13.09 -18.32
CA ALA A 122 -3.89 13.41 -17.27
C ALA A 122 -5.24 12.69 -17.47
N GLU A 123 -5.67 12.57 -18.74
CA GLU A 123 -6.92 11.92 -19.13
C GLU A 123 -6.86 10.41 -18.90
N GLU A 124 -5.74 9.76 -19.19
CA GLU A 124 -5.54 8.32 -18.93
C GLU A 124 -5.54 8.03 -17.43
N THR A 125 -4.88 8.90 -16.65
CA THR A 125 -4.93 8.81 -15.18
C THR A 125 -6.36 9.05 -14.64
N ALA A 126 -7.09 10.02 -15.19
CA ALA A 126 -8.49 10.24 -14.83
C ALA A 126 -9.38 9.04 -15.16
N ARG A 127 -9.13 8.36 -16.29
CA ARG A 127 -9.84 7.12 -16.65
C ARG A 127 -9.67 6.02 -15.61
N TYR A 128 -8.43 5.78 -15.14
CA TYR A 128 -8.18 4.86 -14.03
C TYR A 128 -9.00 5.23 -12.78
N LEU A 129 -8.98 6.50 -12.37
CA LEU A 129 -9.72 6.98 -11.20
C LEU A 129 -11.24 6.76 -11.34
N HIS A 130 -11.79 6.98 -12.53
CA HIS A 130 -13.20 6.72 -12.81
C HIS A 130 -13.52 5.23 -12.81
N GLN A 131 -12.62 4.38 -13.33
CA GLN A 131 -12.82 2.92 -13.31
C GLN A 131 -12.80 2.37 -11.88
N MET A 132 -11.88 2.83 -11.03
CA MET A 132 -11.87 2.49 -9.59
C MET A 132 -13.17 2.89 -8.91
N LYS A 133 -13.65 4.13 -9.15
CA LYS A 133 -14.92 4.61 -8.60
C LYS A 133 -16.11 3.77 -9.06
N ALA A 134 -16.14 3.36 -10.32
CA ALA A 134 -17.22 2.50 -10.85
C ALA A 134 -17.20 1.10 -10.18
N LEU A 135 -16.02 0.56 -9.86
CA LEU A 135 -15.92 -0.70 -9.10
C LEU A 135 -16.42 -0.53 -7.66
N GLU A 136 -16.07 0.56 -6.97
CA GLU A 136 -16.60 0.87 -5.63
C GLU A 136 -18.12 0.95 -5.60
N GLU A 137 -18.72 1.61 -6.60
CA GLU A 137 -20.18 1.74 -6.71
C GLU A 137 -20.86 0.39 -6.96
N ARG A 138 -20.20 -0.50 -7.72
CA ARG A 138 -20.73 -1.84 -8.02
C ARG A 138 -20.59 -2.82 -6.84
N PHE A 139 -19.52 -2.70 -6.05
CA PHE A 139 -19.19 -3.62 -4.95
C PHE A 139 -19.02 -2.86 -3.62
N PRO A 140 -20.11 -2.30 -3.06
CA PRO A 140 -20.04 -1.40 -1.89
C PRO A 140 -19.53 -2.07 -0.60
N GLY A 141 -19.48 -3.41 -0.56
CA GLY A 141 -18.90 -4.20 0.56
C GLY A 141 -17.40 -4.40 0.46
N VAL A 142 -16.74 -3.91 -0.60
CA VAL A 142 -15.32 -4.10 -0.87
C VAL A 142 -14.57 -2.78 -0.71
N ALA A 143 -13.49 -2.79 0.06
CA ALA A 143 -12.57 -1.67 0.17
C ALA A 143 -11.62 -1.67 -1.04
N PHE A 144 -11.73 -0.68 -1.90
CA PHE A 144 -10.83 -0.47 -3.02
C PHE A 144 -9.72 0.51 -2.62
N VAL A 145 -8.46 0.08 -2.78
CA VAL A 145 -7.29 0.86 -2.43
C VAL A 145 -6.69 1.48 -3.68
N TYR A 146 -6.75 2.81 -3.75
CA TYR A 146 -6.03 3.57 -4.76
C TYR A 146 -4.55 3.59 -4.44
N MET A 147 -3.70 3.64 -5.47
CA MET A 147 -2.26 3.58 -5.29
C MET A 147 -1.55 4.59 -6.19
N THR A 148 -0.51 5.25 -5.67
CA THR A 148 0.44 6.00 -6.49
C THR A 148 1.44 5.06 -7.17
N ALA A 149 1.94 5.44 -8.34
CA ALA A 149 2.97 4.67 -9.03
C ALA A 149 4.35 4.87 -8.39
N PRO A 150 5.24 3.89 -8.57
CA PRO A 150 6.62 3.98 -8.12
C PRO A 150 7.34 5.22 -8.66
N LEU A 151 8.34 5.69 -7.92
CA LEU A 151 9.24 6.75 -8.38
C LEU A 151 10.14 6.24 -9.50
N ASP A 152 10.38 7.07 -10.50
CA ASP A 152 11.16 6.74 -11.69
C ASP A 152 12.50 7.52 -11.81
N GLY A 153 12.87 8.26 -10.77
CA GLY A 153 14.07 9.08 -10.78
C GLY A 153 13.92 10.43 -11.47
N SER A 154 12.74 10.76 -12.04
CA SER A 154 12.50 12.02 -12.77
C SER A 154 12.29 13.24 -11.85
N GLY A 155 12.17 13.02 -10.52
CA GLY A 155 12.03 14.08 -9.54
C GLY A 155 10.67 14.81 -9.61
N GLU A 156 10.64 16.03 -9.08
CA GLU A 156 9.40 16.82 -8.95
C GLU A 156 8.80 17.24 -10.30
N GLU A 157 9.62 17.46 -11.31
CA GLU A 157 9.19 17.86 -12.64
C GLU A 157 8.79 16.68 -13.53
N GLY A 158 8.93 15.45 -13.01
CA GLY A 158 8.63 14.22 -13.73
C GLY A 158 7.14 14.02 -14.00
N ASN A 159 6.81 13.28 -15.07
CA ASN A 159 5.40 12.95 -15.35
C ASN A 159 4.79 12.07 -14.26
N VAL A 160 5.54 11.10 -13.75
CA VAL A 160 5.11 10.23 -12.65
C VAL A 160 4.71 11.06 -11.43
N HIS A 161 5.54 12.05 -11.04
CA HIS A 161 5.20 12.91 -9.90
C HIS A 161 3.88 13.66 -10.14
N ARG A 162 3.69 14.28 -11.33
CA ARG A 162 2.44 14.99 -11.67
C ARG A 162 1.22 14.07 -11.64
N ARG A 163 1.33 12.83 -12.15
CA ARG A 163 0.23 11.86 -12.14
C ARG A 163 -0.05 11.37 -10.72
N ASN A 164 0.98 11.11 -9.93
CA ASN A 164 0.84 10.76 -8.51
C ASN A 164 0.13 11.88 -7.72
N GLN A 165 0.44 13.15 -7.98
CA GLN A 165 -0.28 14.28 -7.37
C GLN A 165 -1.76 14.31 -7.79
N GLN A 166 -2.08 14.00 -9.04
CA GLN A 166 -3.47 13.89 -9.50
C GLN A 166 -4.23 12.80 -8.73
N ILE A 167 -3.63 11.63 -8.50
CA ILE A 167 -4.20 10.54 -7.70
C ILE A 167 -4.42 11.00 -6.25
N ARG A 168 -3.41 11.62 -5.62
CA ARG A 168 -3.49 12.14 -4.24
C ARG A 168 -4.62 13.16 -4.06
N LEU A 169 -4.73 14.12 -4.97
CA LEU A 169 -5.78 15.14 -4.94
C LEU A 169 -7.17 14.51 -5.08
N PHE A 170 -7.33 13.57 -6.00
CA PHE A 170 -8.58 12.84 -6.18
C PHE A 170 -8.96 12.09 -4.90
N CYS A 171 -8.04 11.33 -4.32
CA CYS A 171 -8.33 10.53 -3.13
C CYS A 171 -8.71 11.40 -1.92
N ARG A 172 -8.02 12.52 -1.71
CA ARG A 172 -8.35 13.47 -0.64
C ARG A 172 -9.71 14.14 -0.89
N GLY A 173 -9.97 14.60 -2.11
CA GLY A 173 -11.22 15.29 -2.46
C GLY A 173 -12.46 14.39 -2.45
N HIS A 174 -12.29 13.08 -2.60
CA HIS A 174 -13.39 12.10 -2.68
C HIS A 174 -13.41 11.09 -1.53
N ASN A 175 -12.66 11.35 -0.45
CA ASN A 175 -12.61 10.50 0.75
C ASN A 175 -12.27 9.04 0.44
N LYS A 176 -11.24 8.83 -0.39
CA LYS A 176 -10.80 7.50 -0.82
C LYS A 176 -9.73 6.91 0.11
N ILE A 177 -9.48 5.62 -0.08
CA ILE A 177 -8.39 4.89 0.57
C ILE A 177 -7.19 4.93 -0.36
N LEU A 178 -6.11 5.61 0.04
CA LEU A 178 -4.88 5.74 -0.73
C LEU A 178 -3.72 5.05 0.00
N TYR A 179 -3.08 4.13 -0.69
CA TYR A 179 -1.74 3.64 -0.35
C TYR A 179 -0.72 4.42 -1.19
N ASP A 180 -0.04 5.38 -0.55
CA ASP A 180 0.86 6.29 -1.25
C ASP A 180 2.26 5.70 -1.40
N PHE A 181 2.37 4.74 -2.33
CA PHE A 181 3.59 3.97 -2.60
C PHE A 181 4.79 4.87 -2.90
N ALA A 182 4.59 5.89 -3.74
CA ALA A 182 5.64 6.86 -4.08
C ALA A 182 6.10 7.69 -2.89
N ASP A 183 5.21 7.99 -1.94
CA ASP A 183 5.57 8.73 -0.74
C ASP A 183 6.38 7.84 0.22
N ILE A 184 5.97 6.58 0.41
CA ILE A 184 6.67 5.63 1.28
C ILE A 184 8.12 5.42 0.83
N GLU A 185 8.37 5.34 -0.48
CA GLU A 185 9.71 5.03 -1.01
C GLU A 185 10.61 6.25 -1.23
N ARG A 186 10.07 7.47 -1.10
CA ARG A 186 10.87 8.68 -1.23
C ARG A 186 11.56 9.12 0.07
N PHE A 187 11.14 8.58 1.21
CA PHE A 187 11.68 8.93 2.52
C PHE A 187 12.46 7.77 3.14
N ASP A 188 13.60 8.09 3.76
CA ASP A 188 14.21 7.16 4.69
C ASP A 188 13.46 7.14 6.05
N PRO A 189 13.76 6.20 6.96
CA PRO A 189 13.10 6.15 8.26
C PRO A 189 13.34 7.35 9.19
N ASP A 190 14.31 8.21 8.87
CA ASP A 190 14.56 9.46 9.61
C ASP A 190 13.81 10.66 9.02
N GLY A 191 13.08 10.44 7.92
CA GLY A 191 12.28 11.47 7.25
C GLY A 191 13.04 12.35 6.26
N VAL A 192 14.22 11.89 5.80
CA VAL A 192 14.94 12.58 4.72
C VAL A 192 14.25 12.29 3.39
N ASP A 193 13.90 13.34 2.66
CA ASP A 193 13.24 13.28 1.35
C ASP A 193 14.24 13.22 0.20
N TYR A 194 14.09 12.23 -0.67
CA TYR A 194 14.97 12.02 -1.83
C TYR A 194 14.34 12.40 -3.17
N LEU A 195 13.10 12.91 -3.21
CA LEU A 195 12.42 13.23 -4.47
C LEU A 195 13.17 14.28 -5.29
N ALA A 196 13.56 15.40 -4.68
CA ALA A 196 14.30 16.46 -5.35
C ALA A 196 15.70 16.03 -5.81
N LYS A 197 16.24 14.95 -5.24
CA LYS A 197 17.51 14.32 -5.62
C LYS A 197 17.34 13.24 -6.71
N GLY A 198 16.17 13.12 -7.32
CA GLY A 198 15.89 12.09 -8.31
C GLY A 198 15.82 10.69 -7.69
N GLY A 199 15.21 10.56 -6.51
CA GLY A 199 14.96 9.27 -5.88
C GLY A 199 14.09 8.37 -6.75
N ASP A 200 14.43 7.07 -6.81
CA ASP A 200 13.70 6.06 -7.58
C ASP A 200 13.22 4.87 -6.73
N PHE A 201 12.46 3.96 -7.32
CA PHE A 201 11.92 2.76 -6.67
C PHE A 201 12.99 1.79 -6.14
N GLY A 202 14.23 1.89 -6.65
CA GLY A 202 15.39 1.12 -6.20
C GLY A 202 16.14 1.74 -5.04
N CYS A 203 15.66 2.88 -4.51
CA CYS A 203 16.30 3.71 -3.49
C CYS A 203 17.55 4.45 -3.99
N PHE A 204 17.79 4.50 -5.29
CA PHE A 204 18.90 5.27 -5.85
C PHE A 204 18.53 6.75 -5.92
N TYR A 205 19.52 7.60 -5.73
CA TYR A 205 19.41 9.05 -5.84
C TYR A 205 20.72 9.68 -6.32
N ARG A 206 20.69 10.97 -6.70
CA ARG A 206 21.87 11.71 -7.16
C ARG A 206 22.35 12.70 -6.11
N ASP A 207 23.66 12.68 -5.87
CA ASP A 207 24.34 13.61 -4.98
C ASP A 207 25.69 14.01 -5.57
N ASN A 208 25.83 15.30 -5.88
CA ASN A 208 27.06 15.88 -6.47
C ASN A 208 27.60 15.08 -7.67
N GLY A 209 26.70 14.66 -8.58
CA GLY A 209 27.06 13.89 -9.78
C GLY A 209 27.27 12.40 -9.57
N SER A 210 27.25 11.92 -8.34
CA SER A 210 27.35 10.50 -7.99
C SER A 210 25.96 9.88 -7.80
N VAL A 211 25.81 8.60 -8.14
CA VAL A 211 24.63 7.80 -7.81
C VAL A 211 24.88 7.09 -6.49
N LYS A 212 23.99 7.28 -5.55
CA LYS A 212 24.00 6.69 -4.20
C LYS A 212 22.72 5.91 -3.94
N ASN A 213 22.69 5.13 -2.85
CA ASN A 213 21.50 4.38 -2.44
C ASN A 213 21.19 4.70 -0.97
N TRP A 214 20.09 5.42 -0.74
CA TRP A 214 19.73 5.88 0.59
C TRP A 214 19.42 4.73 1.56
N ALA A 215 18.86 3.64 1.08
CA ALA A 215 18.54 2.50 1.95
C ALA A 215 19.80 1.77 2.42
N GLU A 216 20.81 1.62 1.54
CA GLU A 216 22.12 1.05 1.92
C GLU A 216 22.85 1.96 2.90
N GLU A 217 22.90 3.27 2.63
CA GLU A 217 23.54 4.26 3.51
C GLU A 217 22.90 4.28 4.89
N TRP A 218 21.55 4.26 4.95
CA TRP A 218 20.82 4.22 6.21
C TRP A 218 21.13 2.95 7.00
N CYS A 219 21.15 1.79 6.36
CA CYS A 219 21.45 0.50 6.97
C CYS A 219 22.88 0.40 7.47
N GLN A 220 23.85 0.95 6.73
CA GLN A 220 25.27 0.95 7.12
C GLN A 220 25.52 1.69 8.44
N THR A 221 24.79 2.77 8.68
CA THR A 221 24.94 3.58 9.90
C THR A 221 24.19 3.00 11.11
N ARG A 222 23.31 1.99 10.91
CA ARG A 222 22.43 1.41 11.93
C ARG A 222 22.55 -0.11 11.97
N LYS A 223 23.64 -0.58 12.51
CA LYS A 223 23.93 -2.02 12.62
C LYS A 223 22.78 -2.78 13.27
N GLY A 224 22.31 -3.82 12.60
CA GLY A 224 21.21 -4.69 13.07
C GLY A 224 19.79 -4.16 12.81
N ALA A 225 19.64 -2.94 12.28
CA ALA A 225 18.31 -2.41 11.95
C ALA A 225 17.74 -2.96 10.63
N CYS A 226 18.62 -3.43 9.74
CA CYS A 226 18.23 -3.97 8.44
C CYS A 226 18.56 -5.47 8.36
N ILE A 227 17.67 -6.21 7.72
CA ILE A 227 17.85 -7.64 7.46
C ILE A 227 17.99 -7.84 5.95
N ALA A 228 18.92 -8.68 5.54
CA ALA A 228 19.14 -9.01 4.15
C ALA A 228 18.13 -10.09 3.70
N TYR A 229 17.41 -9.81 2.63
CA TYR A 229 16.58 -10.75 1.89
C TYR A 229 16.36 -10.24 0.46
N ASP A 230 15.80 -11.07 -0.39
CA ASP A 230 15.51 -10.67 -1.77
C ASP A 230 14.29 -9.74 -1.82
N CYS A 231 14.52 -8.47 -2.19
CA CYS A 231 13.51 -7.47 -2.41
C CYS A 231 13.47 -7.13 -3.90
N PRO A 232 12.43 -7.51 -4.65
CA PRO A 232 12.37 -7.33 -6.09
C PRO A 232 12.61 -5.87 -6.50
N THR A 233 13.59 -5.66 -7.36
CA THR A 233 13.92 -4.35 -7.96
C THR A 233 14.28 -3.23 -6.97
N SER A 234 14.49 -3.55 -5.68
CA SER A 234 14.77 -2.55 -4.64
C SER A 234 15.67 -3.12 -3.52
N LYS A 235 15.68 -2.46 -2.36
CA LYS A 235 16.45 -2.86 -1.18
C LYS A 235 15.52 -3.38 -0.07
N PRO A 236 15.98 -4.34 0.77
CA PRO A 236 15.17 -4.92 1.85
C PRO A 236 14.47 -3.89 2.74
N LEU A 237 15.16 -2.82 3.12
CA LEU A 237 14.58 -1.74 3.94
C LEU A 237 13.33 -1.13 3.29
N ASN A 238 13.37 -0.87 1.98
CA ASN A 238 12.24 -0.29 1.25
C ASN A 238 11.05 -1.27 1.19
N CYS A 239 11.31 -2.57 0.97
CA CYS A 239 10.28 -3.61 1.05
C CYS A 239 9.65 -3.67 2.46
N ASP A 240 10.47 -3.57 3.51
CA ASP A 240 10.01 -3.55 4.91
C ASP A 240 9.10 -2.35 5.20
N LEU A 241 9.49 -1.15 4.77
CA LEU A 241 8.68 0.07 4.96
C LEU A 241 7.32 -0.06 4.28
N LYS A 242 7.28 -0.57 3.05
CA LYS A 242 6.05 -0.83 2.32
C LYS A 242 5.17 -1.88 3.00
N ALA A 243 5.76 -2.97 3.46
CA ALA A 243 5.00 -4.01 4.15
C ALA A 243 4.41 -3.51 5.50
N ARG A 244 5.18 -2.72 6.25
CA ARG A 244 4.69 -2.09 7.49
C ARG A 244 3.55 -1.11 7.21
N ALA A 245 3.68 -0.28 6.18
CA ALA A 245 2.61 0.62 5.73
C ALA A 245 1.38 -0.17 5.25
N PHE A 246 1.57 -1.36 4.67
CA PHE A 246 0.47 -2.21 4.24
C PHE A 246 -0.32 -2.78 5.43
N TRP A 247 0.34 -3.22 6.49
CA TRP A 247 -0.33 -3.61 7.73
C TRP A 247 -1.06 -2.44 8.40
N TRP A 248 -0.47 -1.25 8.36
CA TRP A 248 -1.12 -0.03 8.82
C TRP A 248 -2.39 0.29 8.03
N LEU A 249 -2.33 0.19 6.70
CA LEU A 249 -3.48 0.32 5.81
C LEU A 249 -4.62 -0.60 6.24
N LEU A 250 -4.32 -1.89 6.42
CA LEU A 250 -5.34 -2.88 6.76
C LEU A 250 -5.95 -2.62 8.14
N ALA A 251 -5.15 -2.22 9.12
CA ALA A 251 -5.63 -1.81 10.43
C ALA A 251 -6.59 -0.60 10.34
N ARG A 252 -6.28 0.38 9.48
CA ARG A 252 -7.16 1.52 9.20
C ARG A 252 -8.47 1.10 8.54
N ILE A 253 -8.42 0.18 7.58
CA ILE A 253 -9.61 -0.40 6.93
C ILE A 253 -10.46 -1.17 7.95
N ALA A 254 -9.83 -1.93 8.86
CA ALA A 254 -10.51 -2.65 9.93
C ALA A 254 -11.15 -1.73 11.01
N GLY A 255 -10.88 -0.40 10.95
CA GLY A 255 -11.49 0.61 11.81
C GLY A 255 -10.56 1.23 12.85
N TRP A 256 -9.28 0.85 12.90
CA TRP A 256 -8.32 1.48 13.79
C TRP A 256 -8.10 2.96 13.45
N ASN A 257 -8.13 3.80 14.49
CA ASN A 257 -7.81 5.22 14.36
C ASN A 257 -6.62 5.57 15.28
N PRO A 258 -5.43 5.85 14.73
CA PRO A 258 -4.25 6.17 15.54
C PRO A 258 -4.39 7.47 16.34
N ASN A 259 -5.32 8.36 15.95
CA ASN A 259 -5.61 9.62 16.64
C ASN A 259 -6.82 9.54 17.58
N GLY A 260 -7.51 8.41 17.60
CA GLY A 260 -8.61 8.15 18.53
C GLY A 260 -8.01 7.67 19.85
N GLY A 261 -8.09 8.48 20.91
CA GLY A 261 -7.88 7.98 22.25
C GLY A 261 -8.74 6.72 22.46
N GLU A 262 -8.23 5.73 23.18
CA GLU A 262 -8.99 4.57 23.60
C GLU A 262 -10.28 5.08 24.25
N SER A 263 -11.42 4.93 23.57
CA SER A 263 -12.71 4.93 24.23
C SER A 263 -12.74 3.64 25.05
N GLY A 264 -12.14 3.73 26.24
CA GLY A 264 -12.09 2.65 27.21
C GLY A 264 -13.50 2.21 27.54
N GLN A 265 -13.92 1.08 26.99
CA GLN A 265 -14.86 0.24 27.72
C GLN A 265 -14.07 -0.38 28.86
N HIS A 266 -14.06 0.31 29.99
CA HIS A 266 -13.85 -0.32 31.27
C HIS A 266 -14.88 -1.46 31.40
N LEU A 267 -14.46 -2.66 31.11
CA LEU A 267 -15.13 -3.84 31.66
C LEU A 267 -14.98 -3.75 33.17
N ASN A 268 -16.05 -3.31 33.79
CA ASN A 268 -16.18 -3.27 35.24
C ASN A 268 -16.19 -4.75 35.73
N PRO A 269 -15.22 -5.20 36.52
CA PRO A 269 -15.26 -6.53 37.10
C PRO A 269 -16.05 -6.45 38.41
N GLN A 270 -17.37 -6.50 38.31
CA GLN A 270 -18.24 -6.76 39.48
C GLN A 270 -19.53 -7.47 38.99
N ASN A 271 -19.56 -8.77 39.05
CA ASN A 271 -20.44 -9.67 39.82
C ASN A 271 -20.17 -11.11 39.43
#